data_6a6c490114d1dd66ca76d6f25db4ddba
#
_entry.id   6a6c490114d1dd66ca76d6f25db4ddba
#
_cell.length_a   1.000
_cell.length_b   1.000
_cell.length_c   1.000
_cell.angle_alpha   90.00
_cell.angle_beta   90.00
_cell.angle_gamma   90.00
#
_symmetry.space_group_name_H-M   'P 1'
#
loop_
_entity.id
_entity.type
_entity.pdbx_description
1 polymer ?
#
loop_
_entity_poly.entity_id
_entity_poly.type
_entity_poly.pdbx_seq_one_letter_code
_entity_poly.pdbx_strand_id
1 'polypeptide(L)'
;YNVARKNNHTGMEISAHFLRTIVVMYKGNPDKGFELFKQIRMIADNSGHELYKQTADLCIAFMYSYYNQLRLVEQWIIDGNPADMHIYTPLKPFYAIVYGRICIDREAYTKYMGSYGIMMQDARVHQNLISIIYLEIYAAISCDKLDMKAEAAEHFKEAVETAYLDGIVTPFVVNGKELANVW
;
A
#
# COMPACT_ATOMS: atom_id res chain seq x y z
N TYR A 1 -11.51 -1.83 17.77
CA TYR A 1 -12.77 -1.96 17.05
C TYR A 1 -13.98 -1.52 17.91
N ASN A 2 -14.27 -2.20 19.01
CA ASN A 2 -15.45 -1.91 19.84
C ASN A 2 -15.50 -0.45 20.36
N VAL A 3 -14.36 0.13 20.71
CA VAL A 3 -14.26 1.53 21.17
C VAL A 3 -14.58 2.49 20.02
N ALA A 4 -14.04 2.28 18.84
CA ALA A 4 -14.28 3.13 17.66
C ALA A 4 -15.76 3.13 17.26
N ARG A 5 -16.38 1.96 17.21
CA ARG A 5 -17.82 1.79 16.93
C ARG A 5 -18.70 2.48 17.97
N LYS A 6 -18.40 2.28 19.27
CA LYS A 6 -19.15 2.89 20.36
C LYS A 6 -19.11 4.43 20.34
N ASN A 7 -18.02 4.99 19.82
CA ASN A 7 -17.82 6.46 19.75
C ASN A 7 -18.06 7.01 18.33
N ASN A 8 -18.65 6.25 17.42
CA ASN A 8 -18.92 6.65 16.03
C ASN A 8 -17.69 7.15 15.25
N HIS A 9 -16.50 6.59 15.51
CA HIS A 9 -15.26 6.93 14.80
C HIS A 9 -15.08 6.04 13.56
N THR A 10 -15.80 6.33 12.49
CA THR A 10 -15.86 5.55 11.26
C THR A 10 -14.46 5.27 10.65
N GLY A 11 -13.59 6.27 10.57
CA GLY A 11 -12.23 6.08 10.04
C GLY A 11 -11.40 5.09 10.86
N MET A 12 -11.49 5.15 12.19
CA MET A 12 -10.83 4.19 13.08
C MET A 12 -11.45 2.79 12.98
N GLU A 13 -12.75 2.70 12.75
CA GLU A 13 -13.45 1.43 12.57
C GLU A 13 -12.97 0.75 11.27
N ILE A 14 -12.90 1.48 10.17
CA ILE A 14 -12.33 1.01 8.89
C ILE A 14 -10.87 0.56 9.08
N SER A 15 -10.03 1.37 9.73
CA SER A 15 -8.63 1.05 9.98
C SER A 15 -8.47 -0.25 10.79
N ALA A 16 -9.28 -0.42 11.84
CA ALA A 16 -9.24 -1.62 12.67
C ALA A 16 -9.66 -2.89 11.89
N HIS A 17 -10.68 -2.78 11.03
CA HIS A 17 -11.07 -3.88 10.13
C HIS A 17 -9.99 -4.17 9.10
N PHE A 18 -9.36 -3.15 8.54
CA PHE A 18 -8.26 -3.31 7.59
C PHE A 18 -7.08 -4.07 8.19
N LEU A 19 -6.60 -3.65 9.37
CA LEU A 19 -5.51 -4.35 10.06
C LEU A 19 -5.89 -5.80 10.38
N ARG A 20 -7.13 -6.03 10.81
CA ARG A 20 -7.63 -7.39 11.03
C ARG A 20 -7.65 -8.22 9.76
N THR A 21 -8.02 -7.61 8.62
CA THR A 21 -8.00 -8.26 7.31
C THR A 21 -6.58 -8.68 6.94
N ILE A 22 -5.59 -7.78 7.08
CA ILE A 22 -4.18 -8.08 6.84
C ILE A 22 -3.75 -9.32 7.64
N VAL A 23 -4.01 -9.34 8.95
CA VAL A 23 -3.64 -10.47 9.81
C VAL A 23 -4.30 -11.78 9.38
N VAL A 24 -5.59 -11.74 9.04
CA VAL A 24 -6.35 -12.93 8.63
C VAL A 24 -5.83 -13.49 7.31
N MET A 25 -5.54 -12.61 6.34
CA MET A 25 -5.04 -13.01 5.04
C MET A 25 -3.61 -13.54 5.12
N TYR A 26 -2.73 -12.93 5.91
CA TYR A 26 -1.38 -13.46 6.15
C TYR A 26 -1.36 -14.81 6.88
N LYS A 27 -2.43 -15.13 7.62
CA LYS A 27 -2.63 -16.47 8.22
C LYS A 27 -3.19 -17.50 7.23
N GLY A 28 -3.32 -17.17 5.95
CA GLY A 28 -3.79 -18.09 4.91
C GLY A 28 -5.31 -18.33 4.94
N ASN A 29 -6.11 -17.39 5.45
CA ASN A 29 -7.57 -17.50 5.46
C ASN A 29 -8.20 -16.41 4.56
N PRO A 30 -8.11 -16.54 3.22
CA PRO A 30 -8.61 -15.53 2.28
C PRO A 30 -10.13 -15.37 2.36
N ASP A 31 -10.91 -16.44 2.58
CA ASP A 31 -12.38 -16.37 2.62
C ASP A 31 -12.83 -15.40 3.73
N LYS A 32 -12.25 -15.53 4.91
CA LYS A 32 -12.53 -14.63 6.03
C LYS A 32 -12.04 -13.21 5.75
N GLY A 33 -10.96 -13.04 4.98
CA GLY A 33 -10.49 -11.75 4.51
C GLY A 33 -11.52 -11.07 3.60
N PHE A 34 -12.09 -11.79 2.66
CA PHE A 34 -13.15 -11.27 1.78
C PHE A 34 -14.44 -10.91 2.52
N GLU A 35 -14.80 -11.66 3.58
CA GLU A 35 -15.92 -11.27 4.46
C GLU A 35 -15.65 -9.93 5.16
N LEU A 36 -14.43 -9.71 5.62
CA LEU A 36 -14.03 -8.44 6.24
C LEU A 36 -14.03 -7.29 5.23
N PHE A 37 -13.71 -7.52 3.95
CA PHE A 37 -13.87 -6.50 2.91
C PHE A 37 -15.32 -6.03 2.77
N LYS A 38 -16.28 -6.96 2.78
CA LYS A 38 -17.69 -6.61 2.75
C LYS A 38 -18.08 -5.74 3.96
N GLN A 39 -17.52 -6.03 5.14
CA GLN A 39 -17.76 -5.23 6.34
C GLN A 39 -17.16 -3.82 6.21
N ILE A 40 -15.93 -3.70 5.71
CA ILE A 40 -15.29 -2.39 5.45
C ILE A 40 -16.15 -1.57 4.48
N ARG A 41 -16.59 -2.17 3.37
CA ARG A 41 -17.45 -1.51 2.38
C ARG A 41 -18.77 -1.05 3.00
N MET A 42 -19.45 -1.91 3.75
CA MET A 42 -20.71 -1.60 4.40
C MET A 42 -20.56 -0.43 5.41
N ILE A 43 -19.49 -0.40 6.20
CA ILE A 43 -19.21 0.70 7.13
C ILE A 43 -19.03 2.01 6.36
N ALA A 44 -18.28 1.99 5.28
CA ALA A 44 -18.02 3.15 4.45
C ALA A 44 -19.31 3.68 3.77
N ASP A 45 -20.10 2.79 3.17
CA ASP A 45 -21.36 3.14 2.51
C ASP A 45 -22.39 3.72 3.49
N ASN A 46 -22.52 3.13 4.67
CA ASN A 46 -23.43 3.61 5.71
C ASN A 46 -23.04 4.99 6.26
N SER A 47 -21.78 5.40 6.11
CA SER A 47 -21.34 6.74 6.53
C SER A 47 -21.86 7.85 5.64
N GLY A 48 -22.17 7.55 4.37
CA GLY A 48 -22.57 8.52 3.35
C GLY A 48 -21.47 9.49 2.89
N HIS A 49 -20.24 9.36 3.41
CA HIS A 49 -19.13 10.27 3.13
C HIS A 49 -18.13 9.67 2.13
N GLU A 50 -17.80 10.42 1.09
CA GLU A 50 -16.83 10.01 0.06
C GLU A 50 -15.45 9.67 0.64
N LEU A 51 -14.99 10.42 1.64
CA LEU A 51 -13.76 10.14 2.39
C LEU A 51 -13.67 8.68 2.84
N TYR A 52 -14.73 8.12 3.38
CA TYR A 52 -14.71 6.76 3.92
C TYR A 52 -14.87 5.71 2.82
N LYS A 53 -15.57 6.03 1.73
CA LYS A 53 -15.66 5.15 0.55
C LYS A 53 -14.29 4.97 -0.10
N GLN A 54 -13.60 6.07 -0.41
CA GLN A 54 -12.25 6.01 -0.97
C GLN A 54 -11.25 5.36 -0.02
N THR A 55 -11.41 5.59 1.29
CA THR A 55 -10.58 4.89 2.30
C THR A 55 -10.80 3.38 2.27
N ALA A 56 -12.05 2.92 2.15
CA ALA A 56 -12.38 1.51 2.01
C ALA A 56 -11.82 0.92 0.72
N ASP A 57 -11.94 1.63 -0.41
CA ASP A 57 -11.38 1.24 -1.69
C ASP A 57 -9.87 1.02 -1.60
N LEU A 58 -9.16 1.95 -0.95
CA LEU A 58 -7.72 1.83 -0.74
C LEU A 58 -7.35 0.61 0.12
N CYS A 59 -8.06 0.38 1.24
CA CYS A 59 -7.83 -0.77 2.09
C CYS A 59 -7.99 -2.10 1.33
N ILE A 60 -9.01 -2.18 0.49
CA ILE A 60 -9.30 -3.35 -0.34
C ILE A 60 -8.26 -3.48 -1.47
N ALA A 61 -7.89 -2.36 -2.10
CA ALA A 61 -6.88 -2.33 -3.15
C ALA A 61 -5.49 -2.76 -2.64
N PHE A 62 -5.13 -2.39 -1.40
CA PHE A 62 -3.89 -2.87 -0.77
C PHE A 62 -3.83 -4.40 -0.74
N MET A 63 -4.93 -5.06 -0.37
CA MET A 63 -4.97 -6.53 -0.35
C MET A 63 -5.02 -7.12 -1.76
N TYR A 64 -5.72 -6.50 -2.71
CA TYR A 64 -5.69 -6.93 -4.11
C TYR A 64 -4.28 -6.81 -4.71
N SER A 65 -3.53 -5.76 -4.38
CA SER A 65 -2.14 -5.62 -4.84
C SER A 65 -1.24 -6.72 -4.25
N TYR A 66 -1.44 -7.07 -2.99
CA TYR A 66 -0.71 -8.15 -2.34
C TYR A 66 -0.95 -9.53 -3.01
N TYR A 67 -2.20 -9.80 -3.42
CA TYR A 67 -2.57 -11.06 -4.10
C TYR A 67 -2.46 -10.99 -5.63
N ASN A 68 -1.83 -9.95 -6.17
CA ASN A 68 -1.69 -9.74 -7.61
C ASN A 68 -3.03 -9.73 -8.38
N GLN A 69 -4.07 -9.15 -7.75
CA GLN A 69 -5.43 -9.02 -8.31
C GLN A 69 -5.70 -7.57 -8.76
N LEU A 70 -4.72 -6.91 -9.37
CA LEU A 70 -4.77 -5.48 -9.71
C LEU A 70 -5.94 -5.08 -10.62
N ARG A 71 -6.49 -6.05 -11.39
CA ARG A 71 -7.70 -5.85 -12.21
C ARG A 71 -8.96 -5.48 -11.39
N LEU A 72 -8.95 -5.74 -10.08
CA LEU A 72 -10.06 -5.49 -9.17
C LEU A 72 -9.89 -4.16 -8.41
N VAL A 73 -8.81 -3.44 -8.65
CA VAL A 73 -8.54 -2.14 -8.04
C VAL A 73 -9.35 -1.07 -8.75
N GLU A 74 -9.93 -0.16 -7.99
CA GLU A 74 -10.73 0.95 -8.49
C GLU A 74 -9.92 1.88 -9.40
N GLN A 75 -10.56 2.38 -10.46
CA GLN A 75 -9.89 3.14 -11.52
C GLN A 75 -9.21 4.41 -11.00
N TRP A 76 -9.81 5.12 -10.03
CA TRP A 76 -9.23 6.34 -9.46
C TRP A 76 -7.87 6.09 -8.76
N ILE A 77 -7.65 4.90 -8.19
CA ILE A 77 -6.36 4.50 -7.61
C ILE A 77 -5.33 4.25 -8.72
N ILE A 78 -5.78 3.61 -9.81
CA ILE A 78 -4.96 3.28 -10.97
C ILE A 78 -4.47 4.53 -11.70
N ASP A 79 -5.36 5.51 -11.85
CA ASP A 79 -5.06 6.77 -12.55
C ASP A 79 -4.05 7.63 -11.78
N GLY A 80 -4.03 7.48 -10.47
CA GLY A 80 -2.97 8.03 -9.63
C GLY A 80 -2.98 9.55 -9.55
N ASN A 81 -4.16 10.19 -9.42
CA ASN A 81 -4.24 11.62 -9.17
C ASN A 81 -4.36 11.93 -7.67
N PRO A 82 -3.25 12.29 -6.99
CA PRO A 82 -3.28 12.59 -5.55
C PRO A 82 -4.15 13.79 -5.17
N ALA A 83 -4.40 14.72 -6.10
CA ALA A 83 -5.15 15.95 -5.84
C ALA A 83 -6.63 15.69 -5.53
N ASP A 84 -7.19 14.61 -6.08
CA ASP A 84 -8.61 14.27 -5.94
C ASP A 84 -8.87 13.22 -4.84
N MET A 85 -7.84 12.85 -4.08
CA MET A 85 -7.96 11.82 -3.06
C MET A 85 -8.56 12.33 -1.75
N HIS A 86 -9.72 11.78 -1.41
CA HIS A 86 -10.35 11.94 -0.11
C HIS A 86 -10.17 10.66 0.71
N ILE A 87 -9.02 10.54 1.38
CA ILE A 87 -8.63 9.36 2.16
C ILE A 87 -8.40 9.76 3.61
N TYR A 88 -8.82 8.91 4.53
CA TYR A 88 -8.51 9.08 5.95
C TYR A 88 -6.98 9.16 6.15
N THR A 89 -6.51 10.27 6.68
CA THR A 89 -5.09 10.66 6.67
C THR A 89 -4.12 9.57 7.16
N PRO A 90 -4.38 8.81 8.23
CA PRO A 90 -3.48 7.75 8.67
C PRO A 90 -3.28 6.60 7.65
N LEU A 91 -4.15 6.48 6.65
CA LEU A 91 -4.07 5.45 5.61
C LEU A 91 -3.48 5.95 4.29
N LYS A 92 -3.24 7.26 4.15
CA LYS A 92 -2.61 7.83 2.95
C LYS A 92 -1.31 7.14 2.52
N PRO A 93 -0.37 6.82 3.42
CA PRO A 93 0.87 6.15 3.01
C PRO A 93 0.65 4.80 2.32
N PHE A 94 -0.45 4.10 2.61
CA PHE A 94 -0.79 2.85 1.92
C PHE A 94 -1.15 3.04 0.45
N TYR A 95 -1.62 4.24 0.07
CA TYR A 95 -1.83 4.56 -1.34
C TYR A 95 -0.53 4.45 -2.14
N ALA A 96 0.57 4.95 -1.61
CA ALA A 96 1.87 4.88 -2.27
C ALA A 96 2.32 3.43 -2.53
N ILE A 97 2.02 2.50 -1.61
CA ILE A 97 2.29 1.07 -1.78
C ILE A 97 1.47 0.50 -2.95
N VAL A 98 0.16 0.76 -2.96
CA VAL A 98 -0.74 0.24 -4.01
C VAL A 98 -0.38 0.83 -5.38
N TYR A 99 -0.19 2.14 -5.44
CA TYR A 99 0.17 2.83 -6.68
C TYR A 99 1.54 2.38 -7.21
N GLY A 100 2.53 2.24 -6.33
CA GLY A 100 3.84 1.72 -6.70
C GLY A 100 3.75 0.30 -7.29
N ARG A 101 2.98 -0.60 -6.66
CA ARG A 101 2.76 -1.94 -7.19
C ARG A 101 2.10 -1.92 -8.57
N ILE A 102 1.12 -1.04 -8.79
CA ILE A 102 0.47 -0.86 -10.10
C ILE A 102 1.48 -0.40 -11.14
N CYS A 103 2.37 0.54 -10.79
CA CYS A 103 3.41 1.01 -11.70
C CYS A 103 4.39 -0.12 -12.08
N ILE A 104 4.81 -0.94 -11.11
CA ILE A 104 5.70 -2.09 -11.36
C ILE A 104 5.03 -3.11 -12.28
N ASP A 105 3.78 -3.49 -11.98
CA ASP A 105 3.02 -4.47 -12.77
C ASP A 105 2.79 -4.02 -14.24
N ARG A 106 2.66 -2.71 -14.44
CA ARG A 106 2.48 -2.11 -15.77
C ARG A 106 3.78 -1.67 -16.44
N GLU A 107 4.92 -2.00 -15.88
CA GLU A 107 6.25 -1.59 -16.37
C GLU A 107 6.39 -0.06 -16.52
N ALA A 108 5.63 0.70 -15.74
CA ALA A 108 5.61 2.17 -15.78
C ALA A 108 6.69 2.77 -14.86
N TYR A 109 7.93 2.29 -14.97
CA TYR A 109 9.03 2.60 -14.07
C TYR A 109 9.37 4.10 -14.01
N THR A 110 9.43 4.77 -15.18
CA THR A 110 9.70 6.22 -15.26
C THR A 110 8.60 7.02 -14.56
N LYS A 111 7.32 6.60 -14.72
CA LYS A 111 6.18 7.25 -14.05
C LYS A 111 6.30 7.09 -12.52
N TYR A 112 6.70 5.90 -12.06
CA TYR A 112 6.93 5.66 -10.64
C TYR A 112 8.02 6.57 -10.08
N MET A 113 9.20 6.61 -10.72
CA MET A 113 10.32 7.44 -10.29
C MET A 113 9.97 8.94 -10.27
N GLY A 114 9.17 9.41 -11.24
CA GLY A 114 8.65 10.79 -11.24
C GLY A 114 7.77 11.13 -10.03
N SER A 115 7.10 10.15 -9.44
CA SER A 115 6.21 10.31 -8.27
C SER A 115 6.89 9.96 -6.94
N TYR A 116 8.01 9.25 -6.98
CA TYR A 116 8.69 8.68 -5.81
C TYR A 116 8.99 9.71 -4.72
N GLY A 117 9.56 10.87 -5.09
CA GLY A 117 9.97 11.89 -4.12
C GLY A 117 8.80 12.44 -3.28
N ILE A 118 7.65 12.67 -3.91
CA ILE A 118 6.45 13.16 -3.22
C ILE A 118 5.88 12.08 -2.29
N MET A 119 5.80 10.85 -2.77
CA MET A 119 5.30 9.71 -1.96
C MET A 119 6.22 9.41 -0.78
N MET A 120 7.53 9.49 -0.98
CA MET A 120 8.52 9.27 0.08
C MET A 120 8.43 10.38 1.15
N GLN A 121 8.27 11.63 0.74
CA GLN A 121 8.08 12.73 1.68
C GLN A 121 6.84 12.52 2.55
N ASP A 122 5.72 12.12 1.95
CA ASP A 122 4.47 11.84 2.67
C ASP A 122 4.66 10.66 3.66
N ALA A 123 5.29 9.58 3.23
CA ALA A 123 5.58 8.43 4.09
C ALA A 123 6.47 8.80 5.29
N ARG A 124 7.47 9.66 5.08
CA ARG A 124 8.37 10.16 6.15
C ARG A 124 7.64 11.08 7.12
N VAL A 125 6.80 12.00 6.65
CA VAL A 125 5.97 12.88 7.51
C VAL A 125 5.06 12.05 8.41
N HIS A 126 4.49 10.96 7.90
CA HIS A 126 3.65 10.06 8.69
C HIS A 126 4.43 9.00 9.47
N GLN A 127 5.77 9.00 9.40
CA GLN A 127 6.66 8.02 10.04
C GLN A 127 6.23 6.56 9.74
N ASN A 128 5.75 6.29 8.52
CA ASN A 128 5.24 4.99 8.12
C ASN A 128 6.38 4.14 7.52
N LEU A 129 7.12 3.41 8.38
CA LEU A 129 8.25 2.57 7.97
C LEU A 129 7.88 1.53 6.92
N ILE A 130 6.69 0.92 7.02
CA ILE A 130 6.24 -0.07 6.04
C ILE A 130 6.15 0.56 4.65
N SER A 131 5.54 1.74 4.54
CA SER A 131 5.47 2.45 3.26
C SER A 131 6.83 2.85 2.74
N ILE A 132 7.74 3.35 3.60
CA ILE A 132 9.12 3.68 3.22
C ILE A 132 9.81 2.46 2.62
N ILE A 133 9.76 1.29 3.28
CA ILE A 133 10.37 0.05 2.78
C ILE A 133 9.81 -0.34 1.40
N TYR A 134 8.49 -0.31 1.22
CA TYR A 134 7.88 -0.62 -0.08
C TYR A 134 8.30 0.37 -1.17
N LEU A 135 8.34 1.66 -0.85
CA LEU A 135 8.74 2.71 -1.80
C LEU A 135 10.19 2.52 -2.25
N GLU A 136 11.10 2.22 -1.34
CA GLU A 136 12.49 1.92 -1.66
C GLU A 136 12.63 0.65 -2.52
N ILE A 137 11.89 -0.41 -2.20
CA ILE A 137 11.86 -1.63 -3.00
C ILE A 137 11.40 -1.34 -4.44
N TYR A 138 10.31 -0.59 -4.61
CA TYR A 138 9.82 -0.25 -5.95
C TYR A 138 10.76 0.70 -6.70
N ALA A 139 11.47 1.59 -5.99
CA ALA A 139 12.51 2.42 -6.59
C ALA A 139 13.69 1.56 -7.06
N ALA A 140 14.15 0.61 -6.24
CA ALA A 140 15.19 -0.33 -6.61
C ALA A 140 14.83 -1.13 -7.86
N ILE A 141 13.61 -1.70 -7.91
CA ILE A 141 13.12 -2.42 -9.09
C ILE A 141 13.05 -1.50 -10.31
N SER A 142 12.53 -0.29 -10.15
CA SER A 142 12.38 0.67 -11.25
C SER A 142 13.72 1.12 -11.81
N CYS A 143 14.68 1.44 -10.95
CA CYS A 143 16.05 1.80 -11.35
C CYS A 143 16.76 0.65 -12.05
N ASP A 144 16.60 -0.60 -11.55
CA ASP A 144 17.13 -1.80 -12.21
C ASP A 144 16.60 -1.94 -13.65
N LYS A 145 15.29 -1.78 -13.85
CA LYS A 145 14.65 -1.86 -15.17
C LYS A 145 14.98 -0.70 -16.10
N LEU A 146 15.39 0.43 -15.55
CA LEU A 146 15.86 1.61 -16.30
C LEU A 146 17.38 1.60 -16.52
N ASP A 147 18.06 0.49 -16.21
CA ASP A 147 19.52 0.31 -16.32
C ASP A 147 20.35 1.26 -15.42
N MET A 148 19.77 1.74 -14.33
CA MET A 148 20.37 2.59 -13.31
C MET A 148 20.85 1.74 -12.13
N LYS A 149 21.87 0.90 -12.36
CA LYS A 149 22.28 -0.16 -11.41
C LYS A 149 22.80 0.37 -10.07
N ALA A 150 23.50 1.48 -10.07
CA ALA A 150 24.04 2.08 -8.85
C ALA A 150 22.91 2.59 -7.95
N GLU A 151 21.95 3.30 -8.52
CA GLU A 151 20.79 3.82 -7.81
C GLU A 151 19.88 2.68 -7.32
N ALA A 152 19.73 1.62 -8.12
CA ALA A 152 18.98 0.43 -7.72
C ALA A 152 19.59 -0.21 -6.45
N ALA A 153 20.91 -0.33 -6.39
CA ALA A 153 21.61 -0.87 -5.22
C ALA A 153 21.47 0.03 -3.99
N GLU A 154 21.51 1.36 -4.16
CA GLU A 154 21.33 2.32 -3.07
C GLU A 154 19.91 2.22 -2.49
N HIS A 155 18.88 2.24 -3.33
CA HIS A 155 17.50 2.08 -2.88
C HIS A 155 17.25 0.73 -2.18
N PHE A 156 17.81 -0.35 -2.73
CA PHE A 156 17.69 -1.66 -2.09
C PHE A 156 18.35 -1.70 -0.72
N LYS A 157 19.54 -1.11 -0.59
CA LYS A 157 20.26 -0.99 0.68
C LYS A 157 19.44 -0.21 1.71
N GLU A 158 18.87 0.94 1.33
CA GLU A 158 18.02 1.77 2.21
C GLU A 158 16.78 0.98 2.69
N ALA A 159 16.15 0.21 1.79
CA ALA A 159 15.04 -0.66 2.16
C ALA A 159 15.44 -1.69 3.23
N VAL A 160 16.60 -2.34 3.05
CA VAL A 160 17.12 -3.35 4.00
C VAL A 160 17.47 -2.72 5.33
N GLU A 161 18.18 -1.59 5.34
CA GLU A 161 18.57 -0.88 6.56
C GLU A 161 17.35 -0.42 7.36
N THR A 162 16.33 0.12 6.67
CA THR A 162 15.06 0.53 7.30
C THR A 162 14.31 -0.67 7.90
N ALA A 163 14.32 -1.81 7.23
CA ALA A 163 13.59 -3.00 7.65
C ALA A 163 14.28 -3.79 8.77
N TYR A 164 15.62 -3.70 8.83
CA TYR A 164 16.46 -4.57 9.66
C TYR A 164 16.15 -4.44 11.15
N LEU A 165 15.98 -3.23 11.67
CA LEU A 165 15.79 -2.97 13.10
C LEU A 165 14.51 -3.63 13.64
N ASP A 166 13.45 -3.67 12.84
CA ASP A 166 12.14 -4.20 13.24
C ASP A 166 11.87 -5.60 12.65
N GLY A 167 12.84 -6.19 11.95
CA GLY A 167 12.72 -7.52 11.35
C GLY A 167 11.61 -7.61 10.30
N ILE A 168 11.37 -6.54 9.53
CA ILE A 168 10.29 -6.47 8.54
C ILE A 168 10.72 -7.19 7.25
N VAL A 169 10.24 -8.40 7.03
CA VAL A 169 10.63 -9.26 5.89
C VAL A 169 9.58 -9.29 4.78
N THR A 170 8.31 -9.12 5.13
CA THR A 170 7.18 -9.30 4.22
C THR A 170 7.29 -8.51 2.89
N PRO A 171 7.68 -7.22 2.85
CA PRO A 171 7.82 -6.48 1.60
C PRO A 171 8.80 -7.12 0.61
N PHE A 172 9.90 -7.69 1.11
CA PHE A 172 10.91 -8.36 0.28
C PHE A 172 10.39 -9.69 -0.27
N VAL A 173 9.68 -10.46 0.55
CA VAL A 173 9.09 -11.75 0.12
C VAL A 173 8.04 -11.53 -0.98
N VAL A 174 7.17 -10.53 -0.81
CA VAL A 174 6.10 -10.22 -1.77
C VAL A 174 6.66 -9.76 -3.13
N ASN A 175 7.79 -9.06 -3.13
CA ASN A 175 8.43 -8.53 -4.34
C ASN A 175 9.68 -9.35 -4.75
N GLY A 176 9.88 -10.53 -4.17
CA GLY A 176 11.11 -11.32 -4.34
C GLY A 176 11.40 -11.70 -5.80
N LYS A 177 10.37 -11.91 -6.61
CA LYS A 177 10.54 -12.22 -8.04
C LYS A 177 11.18 -11.05 -8.81
N GLU A 178 10.71 -9.84 -8.58
CA GLU A 178 11.19 -8.62 -9.22
C GLU A 178 12.56 -8.20 -8.67
N LEU A 179 12.80 -8.45 -7.37
CA LEU A 179 14.05 -8.14 -6.71
C LEU A 179 15.20 -9.10 -7.07
N ALA A 180 14.92 -10.28 -7.60
CA ALA A 180 15.94 -11.29 -7.90
C ALA A 180 17.03 -10.82 -8.89
N ASN A 181 16.81 -9.74 -9.62
CA ASN A 181 17.75 -9.17 -10.60
C ASN A 181 18.41 -7.86 -10.11
N VAL A 182 18.11 -7.39 -8.91
CA VAL A 182 18.62 -6.11 -8.37
C VAL A 182 20.02 -6.24 -7.75
N TRP A 183 20.60 -7.47 -7.72
CA TRP A 183 21.93 -7.78 -7.14
C TRP A 183 23.06 -7.65 -8.15
#